data_ea5d3727cfa887292a56d8f735814323
#
_entry.id   ea5d3727cfa887292a56d8f735814323
#
_cell.length_a   1.000
_cell.length_b   1.000
_cell.length_c   1.000
_cell.angle_alpha   90.00
_cell.angle_beta   90.00
_cell.angle_gamma   90.00
#
_symmetry.space_group_name_H-M   'P 1'
#
loop_
_entity.id
_entity.type
_entity.pdbx_description
1 polymer ?
#
loop_
_entity_poly.entity_id
_entity_poly.type
_entity_poly.pdbx_seq_one_letter_code
_entity_poly.pdbx_strand_id
1 'polypeptide(L)'
;MTSTMKPLSHASVCLVSTTPDAEKTIGYIARVSNPNNQDNPKVEKLLEYCIKHGHWSVFEQATMTLEINTTRAIAAQILRHRSFTYQEFSQRYADTNLLTDKIPVPDLRRQDDKNRQNSIDDLDPVSYTHLTLPTNSG
;
A
#
# COMPACT_ATOMS: atom_id res chain seq x y z
N MET A 1 6.80 20.13 -12.62
CA MET A 1 5.80 20.14 -11.53
C MET A 1 6.52 19.77 -10.25
N THR A 2 6.81 20.75 -9.40
CA THR A 2 7.47 20.52 -8.10
C THR A 2 6.43 19.95 -7.14
N SER A 3 6.47 18.64 -6.93
CA SER A 3 5.70 18.00 -5.86
C SER A 3 6.32 18.44 -4.53
N THR A 4 5.64 19.32 -3.83
CA THR A 4 5.95 19.66 -2.44
C THR A 4 5.59 18.44 -1.57
N MET A 5 6.59 17.64 -1.20
CA MET A 5 6.40 16.56 -0.24
C MET A 5 5.90 17.16 1.09
N LYS A 6 4.69 16.79 1.48
CA LYS A 6 4.17 17.12 2.82
C LYS A 6 4.94 16.31 3.87
N PRO A 7 5.26 16.88 5.04
CA PRO A 7 5.90 16.13 6.12
C PRO A 7 5.00 14.94 6.52
N LEU A 8 5.64 13.78 6.71
CA LEU A 8 5.02 12.50 7.05
C LEU A 8 4.42 12.48 8.47
N SER A 9 3.46 13.35 8.76
CA SER A 9 2.64 13.18 9.97
C SER A 9 1.56 12.11 9.80
N HIS A 10 1.27 11.72 8.54
CA HIS A 10 0.26 10.70 8.24
C HIS A 10 0.70 9.88 7.01
N ALA A 11 0.47 8.57 7.07
CA ALA A 11 0.61 7.71 5.91
C ALA A 11 -0.34 8.19 4.80
N SER A 12 0.16 8.20 3.56
CA SER A 12 -0.65 8.59 2.40
C SER A 12 -0.47 7.60 1.26
N VAL A 13 -1.53 7.44 0.48
CA VAL A 13 -1.55 6.61 -0.73
C VAL A 13 -2.10 7.47 -1.87
N CYS A 14 -1.35 7.53 -2.97
CA CYS A 14 -1.75 8.24 -4.18
C CYS A 14 -1.75 7.28 -5.37
N LEU A 15 -2.78 7.34 -6.19
CA LEU A 15 -2.81 6.62 -7.46
C LEU A 15 -1.93 7.35 -8.48
N VAL A 16 -0.88 6.68 -8.97
CA VAL A 16 0.03 7.21 -9.99
C VAL A 16 -0.49 6.89 -11.38
N SER A 17 -0.89 5.63 -11.61
CA SER A 17 -1.45 5.19 -12.88
C SER A 17 -2.33 3.96 -12.70
N THR A 18 -3.25 3.75 -13.63
CA THR A 18 -4.06 2.54 -13.71
C THR A 18 -4.36 2.23 -15.17
N THR A 19 -4.65 0.97 -15.44
CA THR A 19 -5.17 0.55 -16.76
C THR A 19 -6.46 1.30 -17.04
N PRO A 20 -6.56 2.03 -18.18
CA PRO A 20 -7.78 2.72 -18.57
C PRO A 20 -8.95 1.72 -18.72
N ASP A 21 -10.14 2.11 -18.26
CA ASP A 21 -11.35 1.26 -18.34
C ASP A 21 -11.11 -0.19 -17.87
N ALA A 22 -10.38 -0.37 -16.77
CA ALA A 22 -9.90 -1.67 -16.28
C ALA A 22 -11.00 -2.74 -16.22
N GLU A 23 -12.18 -2.42 -15.70
CA GLU A 23 -13.31 -3.36 -15.60
C GLU A 23 -13.79 -3.84 -16.97
N LYS A 24 -13.91 -2.94 -17.94
CA LYS A 24 -14.28 -3.29 -19.32
C LYS A 24 -13.22 -4.15 -19.98
N THR A 25 -11.94 -3.80 -19.77
CA THR A 25 -10.80 -4.56 -20.30
C THR A 25 -10.80 -5.98 -19.75
N ILE A 26 -10.97 -6.16 -18.44
CA ILE A 26 -11.06 -7.47 -17.79
C ILE A 26 -12.26 -8.25 -18.34
N GLY A 27 -13.43 -7.60 -18.44
CA GLY A 27 -14.64 -8.22 -18.97
C GLY A 27 -14.50 -8.67 -20.43
N TYR A 28 -13.86 -7.88 -21.28
CA TYR A 28 -13.52 -8.22 -22.66
C TYR A 28 -12.61 -9.46 -22.72
N ILE A 29 -11.55 -9.47 -21.92
CA ILE A 29 -10.58 -10.58 -21.85
C ILE A 29 -11.23 -11.85 -21.31
N ALA A 30 -12.04 -11.73 -20.25
CA ALA A 30 -12.74 -12.87 -19.67
C ALA A 30 -13.70 -13.56 -20.68
N ARG A 31 -14.12 -12.85 -21.73
CA ARG A 31 -15.01 -13.36 -22.78
C ARG A 31 -14.28 -13.78 -24.05
N VAL A 32 -12.97 -13.88 -24.07
CA VAL A 32 -12.18 -14.23 -25.26
C VAL A 32 -12.66 -15.52 -25.93
N SER A 33 -13.18 -16.47 -25.16
CA SER A 33 -13.75 -17.73 -25.67
C SER A 33 -15.23 -17.63 -26.08
N ASN A 34 -15.83 -16.45 -26.01
CA ASN A 34 -17.21 -16.18 -26.43
C ASN A 34 -17.27 -14.90 -27.30
N PRO A 35 -16.81 -14.98 -28.55
CA PRO A 35 -16.67 -13.82 -29.45
C PRO A 35 -17.97 -13.04 -29.65
N ASN A 36 -19.11 -13.73 -29.70
CA ASN A 36 -20.40 -13.08 -29.92
C ASN A 36 -20.86 -12.18 -28.76
N ASN A 37 -20.25 -12.32 -27.59
CA ASN A 37 -20.58 -11.55 -26.39
C ASN A 37 -19.37 -10.78 -25.84
N GLN A 38 -18.26 -10.77 -26.56
CA GLN A 38 -17.00 -10.21 -26.07
C GLN A 38 -17.10 -8.71 -25.81
N ASP A 39 -17.76 -7.97 -26.70
CA ASP A 39 -17.92 -6.51 -26.62
C ASP A 39 -19.10 -6.07 -25.73
N ASN A 40 -19.71 -6.98 -24.98
CA ASN A 40 -20.83 -6.63 -24.10
C ASN A 40 -20.36 -5.70 -22.95
N PRO A 41 -20.90 -4.48 -22.84
CA PRO A 41 -20.49 -3.51 -21.83
C PRO A 41 -20.90 -3.89 -20.39
N LYS A 42 -21.82 -4.84 -20.24
CA LYS A 42 -22.29 -5.29 -18.91
C LYS A 42 -21.32 -6.29 -18.33
N VAL A 43 -20.37 -5.83 -17.56
CA VAL A 43 -19.28 -6.65 -17.01
C VAL A 43 -19.44 -7.02 -15.55
N GLU A 44 -20.23 -6.29 -14.77
CA GLU A 44 -20.32 -6.38 -13.32
C GLU A 44 -20.59 -7.82 -12.85
N LYS A 45 -21.67 -8.44 -13.37
CA LYS A 45 -22.04 -9.81 -13.00
C LYS A 45 -20.99 -10.86 -13.39
N LEU A 46 -20.25 -10.60 -14.48
CA LEU A 46 -19.17 -11.48 -14.90
C LEU A 46 -17.99 -11.36 -13.94
N LEU A 47 -17.62 -10.15 -13.54
CA LEU A 47 -16.55 -9.92 -12.57
C LEU A 47 -16.89 -10.52 -11.22
N GLU A 48 -18.11 -10.31 -10.73
CA GLU A 48 -18.61 -10.96 -9.51
C GLU A 48 -18.53 -12.48 -9.58
N TYR A 49 -18.92 -13.08 -10.74
CA TYR A 49 -18.81 -14.51 -10.97
C TYR A 49 -17.36 -14.98 -10.91
N CYS A 50 -16.44 -14.27 -11.58
CA CYS A 50 -15.01 -14.60 -11.58
C CYS A 50 -14.43 -14.56 -10.16
N ILE A 51 -14.75 -13.53 -9.37
CA ILE A 51 -14.32 -13.41 -7.97
C ILE A 51 -14.87 -14.58 -7.15
N LYS A 52 -16.18 -14.83 -7.23
CA LYS A 52 -16.85 -15.90 -6.46
C LYS A 52 -16.26 -17.29 -6.73
N HIS A 53 -15.81 -17.54 -7.96
CA HIS A 53 -15.28 -18.84 -8.38
C HIS A 53 -13.75 -18.90 -8.42
N GLY A 54 -13.04 -17.85 -7.96
CA GLY A 54 -11.59 -17.81 -7.89
C GLY A 54 -10.89 -17.76 -9.25
N HIS A 55 -11.54 -17.21 -10.27
CA HIS A 55 -10.96 -17.02 -11.60
C HIS A 55 -10.10 -15.76 -11.64
N TRP A 56 -8.95 -15.80 -10.99
CA TRP A 56 -8.11 -14.62 -10.75
C TRP A 56 -7.31 -14.16 -11.98
N SER A 57 -6.99 -15.07 -12.90
CA SER A 57 -6.12 -14.78 -14.06
C SER A 57 -6.62 -13.63 -14.95
N VAL A 58 -7.92 -13.44 -15.04
CA VAL A 58 -8.51 -12.35 -15.83
C VAL A 58 -8.19 -10.97 -15.23
N PHE A 59 -8.03 -10.90 -13.90
CA PHE A 59 -7.71 -9.66 -13.18
C PHE A 59 -6.23 -9.27 -13.31
N GLU A 60 -5.35 -10.20 -13.65
CA GLU A 60 -3.92 -9.92 -13.88
C GLU A 60 -3.66 -9.06 -15.12
N GLN A 61 -4.67 -8.90 -15.97
CA GLN A 61 -4.59 -8.08 -17.18
C GLN A 61 -4.79 -6.58 -16.94
N ALA A 62 -5.18 -6.20 -15.72
CA ALA A 62 -5.28 -4.81 -15.33
C ALA A 62 -4.32 -4.53 -14.17
N THR A 63 -3.67 -3.38 -14.22
CA THR A 63 -2.66 -2.97 -13.25
C THR A 63 -2.94 -1.58 -12.70
N MET A 64 -2.47 -1.33 -11.48
CA MET A 64 -2.39 0.01 -10.93
C MET A 64 -1.04 0.22 -10.27
N THR A 65 -0.53 1.45 -10.33
CA THR A 65 0.67 1.89 -9.64
C THR A 65 0.28 2.88 -8.55
N LEU A 66 0.71 2.59 -7.34
CA LEU A 66 0.44 3.42 -6.17
C LEU A 66 1.75 3.99 -5.63
N GLU A 67 1.75 5.26 -5.29
CA GLU A 67 2.76 5.87 -4.43
C GLU A 67 2.29 5.78 -2.98
N ILE A 68 3.10 5.17 -2.13
CA ILE A 68 2.79 4.96 -0.72
C ILE A 68 3.86 5.66 0.12
N ASN A 69 3.46 6.70 0.84
CA ASN A 69 4.30 7.36 1.83
C ASN A 69 3.94 6.82 3.21
N THR A 70 4.91 6.18 3.85
CA THR A 70 4.67 5.52 5.15
C THR A 70 5.95 5.38 5.95
N THR A 71 5.85 4.88 7.17
CA THR A 71 7.03 4.59 7.99
C THR A 71 7.78 3.36 7.48
N ARG A 72 9.09 3.28 7.76
CA ARG A 72 9.90 2.12 7.38
C ARG A 72 9.37 0.80 7.98
N ALA A 73 8.81 0.84 9.17
CA ALA A 73 8.23 -0.34 9.82
C ALA A 73 7.03 -0.89 9.01
N ILE A 74 6.14 -0.01 8.53
CA ILE A 74 4.99 -0.39 7.69
C ILE A 74 5.48 -0.81 6.30
N ALA A 75 6.40 -0.07 5.69
CA ALA A 75 6.97 -0.41 4.39
C ALA A 75 7.55 -1.83 4.40
N ALA A 76 8.30 -2.22 5.45
CA ALA A 76 8.84 -3.57 5.59
C ALA A 76 7.74 -4.66 5.62
N GLN A 77 6.55 -4.37 6.11
CA GLN A 77 5.42 -5.29 6.06
C GLN A 77 4.81 -5.36 4.65
N ILE A 78 4.66 -4.22 3.98
CA ILE A 78 4.14 -4.16 2.62
C ILE A 78 5.03 -4.95 1.65
N LEU A 79 6.35 -4.80 1.76
CA LEU A 79 7.34 -5.48 0.91
C LEU A 79 7.32 -7.01 1.03
N ARG A 80 6.66 -7.59 2.03
CA ARG A 80 6.47 -9.04 2.15
C ARG A 80 5.46 -9.62 1.17
N HIS A 81 4.62 -8.80 0.57
CA HIS A 81 3.63 -9.25 -0.41
C HIS A 81 4.32 -9.53 -1.76
N ARG A 82 4.55 -10.81 -2.05
CA ARG A 82 5.28 -11.25 -3.24
C ARG A 82 4.50 -11.12 -4.56
N SER A 83 3.21 -10.85 -4.48
CA SER A 83 2.35 -10.65 -5.66
C SER A 83 2.48 -9.26 -6.27
N PHE A 84 3.21 -8.35 -5.63
CA PHE A 84 3.44 -7.00 -6.11
C PHE A 84 4.89 -6.78 -6.50
N THR A 85 5.12 -5.79 -7.34
CA THR A 85 6.45 -5.26 -7.63
C THR A 85 6.63 -3.92 -6.92
N TYR A 86 7.84 -3.65 -6.44
CA TYR A 86 8.12 -2.47 -5.63
C TYR A 86 9.34 -1.72 -6.12
N GLN A 87 9.28 -0.39 -5.97
CA GLN A 87 10.42 0.50 -6.03
C GLN A 87 10.45 1.31 -4.73
N GLU A 88 11.39 1.00 -3.87
CA GLU A 88 11.55 1.69 -2.58
C GLU A 88 12.56 2.84 -2.70
N PHE A 89 12.31 3.92 -1.95
CA PHE A 89 13.28 5.00 -1.80
C PHE A 89 14.58 4.49 -1.16
N SER A 90 15.69 4.66 -1.87
CA SER A 90 16.99 4.16 -1.42
C SER A 90 17.77 5.22 -0.66
N GLN A 91 17.96 5.01 0.63
CA GLN A 91 18.82 5.84 1.48
C GLN A 91 20.33 5.74 1.13
N ARG A 92 20.72 4.82 0.24
CA ARG A 92 22.09 4.69 -0.25
C ARG A 92 22.43 5.67 -1.37
N TYR A 93 21.41 6.11 -2.11
CA TYR A 93 21.57 6.95 -3.31
C TYR A 93 20.97 8.34 -3.16
N ALA A 94 20.12 8.55 -2.17
CA ALA A 94 19.48 9.82 -1.95
C ALA A 94 19.76 10.35 -0.54
N ASP A 95 19.85 11.67 -0.43
CA ASP A 95 20.03 12.35 0.84
C ASP A 95 18.76 12.17 1.68
N THR A 96 18.93 11.69 2.90
CA THR A 96 17.82 11.50 3.85
C THR A 96 17.16 12.81 4.26
N ASN A 97 17.85 13.94 4.12
CA ASN A 97 17.27 15.28 4.34
C ASN A 97 16.14 15.60 3.37
N LEU A 98 16.06 14.88 2.23
CA LEU A 98 14.95 15.01 1.29
C LEU A 98 13.63 14.41 1.81
N LEU A 99 13.69 13.55 2.82
CA LEU A 99 12.51 12.87 3.37
C LEU A 99 11.79 13.71 4.42
N THR A 100 12.54 14.25 5.38
CA THR A 100 11.99 15.05 6.48
C THR A 100 13.10 15.68 7.31
N ASP A 101 12.87 16.89 7.80
CA ASP A 101 13.74 17.57 8.78
C ASP A 101 13.52 17.05 10.21
N LYS A 102 12.50 16.23 10.41
CA LYS A 102 12.12 15.70 11.73
C LYS A 102 11.87 14.21 11.65
N ILE A 103 12.38 13.48 12.61
CA ILE A 103 12.02 12.07 12.79
C ILE A 103 10.54 12.01 13.19
N PRO A 104 9.66 11.38 12.40
CA PRO A 104 8.26 11.27 12.77
C PRO A 104 8.12 10.43 14.03
N VAL A 105 7.42 10.94 15.01
CA VAL A 105 7.03 10.16 16.19
C VAL A 105 5.94 9.18 15.73
N PRO A 106 6.17 7.85 15.85
CA PRO A 106 5.16 6.89 15.45
C PRO A 106 3.98 6.94 16.41
N ASP A 107 2.79 6.67 15.90
CA ASP A 107 1.62 6.41 16.72
C ASP A 107 1.79 5.04 17.37
N LEU A 108 2.30 5.03 18.61
CA LEU A 108 2.59 3.81 19.33
C LEU A 108 1.33 3.31 20.03
N ARG A 109 1.13 2.01 19.97
CA ARG A 109 0.05 1.31 20.65
C ARG A 109 0.62 0.25 21.56
N ARG A 110 -0.01 0.04 22.70
CA ARG A 110 0.37 -1.03 23.63
C ARG A 110 -0.13 -2.38 23.10
N GLN A 111 0.66 -3.43 23.28
CA GLN A 111 0.21 -4.80 22.98
C GLN A 111 -0.90 -5.21 23.95
N ASP A 112 -1.92 -5.88 23.43
CA ASP A 112 -2.99 -6.46 24.24
C ASP A 112 -2.46 -7.64 25.07
N ASP A 113 -2.79 -7.66 26.36
CA ASP A 113 -2.32 -8.69 27.28
C ASP A 113 -2.97 -10.06 27.01
N LYS A 114 -4.17 -10.08 26.43
CA LYS A 114 -4.94 -11.30 26.13
C LYS A 114 -4.73 -11.80 24.71
N ASN A 115 -4.64 -10.89 23.75
CA ASN A 115 -4.48 -11.23 22.33
C ASN A 115 -3.22 -10.56 21.77
N ARG A 116 -2.15 -11.34 21.60
CA ARG A 116 -0.88 -10.84 21.07
C ARG A 116 -0.95 -10.25 19.64
N GLN A 117 -2.01 -10.52 18.90
CA GLN A 117 -2.23 -9.96 17.57
C GLN A 117 -2.99 -8.64 17.61
N ASN A 118 -3.53 -8.26 18.77
CA ASN A 118 -4.25 -7.03 18.98
C ASN A 118 -3.37 -5.95 19.62
N SER A 119 -3.77 -4.69 19.46
CA SER A 119 -3.12 -3.54 20.09
C SER A 119 -4.16 -2.62 20.70
N ILE A 120 -3.81 -2.01 21.81
CA ILE A 120 -4.66 -1.10 22.57
C ILE A 120 -4.11 0.31 22.41
N ASP A 121 -5.00 1.25 22.07
CA ASP A 121 -4.69 2.67 21.89
C ASP A 121 -4.96 3.42 23.19
N ASP A 122 -4.08 3.20 24.19
CA ASP A 122 -4.18 3.77 25.52
C ASP A 122 -2.87 4.43 26.00
N LEU A 123 -1.89 4.62 25.09
CA LEU A 123 -0.63 5.26 25.43
C LEU A 123 -0.78 6.78 25.42
N ASP A 124 -0.48 7.40 26.54
CA ASP A 124 -0.35 8.84 26.67
C ASP A 124 0.81 9.35 25.79
N PRO A 125 0.63 10.41 24.99
CA PRO A 125 1.69 11.04 24.21
C PRO A 125 2.97 11.37 25.01
N VAL A 126 2.87 11.59 26.30
CA VAL A 126 4.03 11.81 27.21
C VAL A 126 4.91 10.57 27.31
N SER A 127 4.34 9.39 27.17
CA SER A 127 5.09 8.11 27.22
C SER A 127 6.09 7.95 26.06
N TYR A 128 5.91 8.69 24.96
CA TYR A 128 6.82 8.69 23.81
C TYR A 128 8.13 9.41 24.05
N THR A 129 8.18 10.35 24.99
CA THR A 129 9.37 11.18 25.25
C THR A 129 10.51 10.40 25.89
N HIS A 130 10.26 9.18 26.38
CA HIS A 130 11.24 8.32 27.02
C HIS A 130 11.82 7.22 26.12
N LEU A 131 11.40 7.14 24.85
CA LEU A 131 12.09 6.32 23.85
C LEU A 131 13.38 7.03 23.44
N THR A 132 14.33 7.10 24.33
CA THR A 132 15.70 7.46 23.95
C THR A 132 16.26 6.33 23.10
N LEU A 133 16.61 6.68 21.85
CA LEU A 133 17.46 5.81 21.05
C LEU A 133 18.71 5.49 21.88
N PRO A 134 19.19 4.23 21.91
CA PRO A 134 20.44 3.91 22.59
C PRO A 134 21.53 4.76 21.91
N THR A 135 21.99 5.77 22.62
CA THR A 135 23.20 6.48 22.24
C THR A 135 24.33 5.50 22.42
N ASN A 136 24.90 5.00 21.33
CA ASN A 136 26.19 4.35 21.38
C ASN A 136 27.21 5.37 21.87
N SER A 137 27.37 5.45 23.18
CA SER A 137 28.54 6.02 23.83
C SER A 137 29.55 4.89 23.98
N GLY A 138 30.48 4.80 23.06
CA GLY A 138 31.62 3.94 23.12
C GLY A 138 32.74 4.53 22.32
#